data_eba4f19bcfb8cae9fd3b49198ce402e3
#
_entry.id   eba4f19bcfb8cae9fd3b49198ce402e3
#
_cell.length_a   1.000
_cell.length_b   1.000
_cell.length_c   1.000
_cell.angle_alpha   90.00
_cell.angle_beta   90.00
_cell.angle_gamma   90.00
#
_symmetry.space_group_name_H-M   'P 1'
#
loop_
_entity.id
_entity.type
_entity.pdbx_description
1 polymer ?
#
loop_
_entity_poly.entity_id
_entity_poly.type
_entity_poly.pdbx_seq_one_letter_code
_entity_poly.pdbx_strand_id
1 'polypeptide(L)'
;MLTKSAVRQLGEAERPEIERLLTTDPYVTAQVWERIAARGLGWWRSDGRIYGYGPQGRLESICWLGTQLTPVAATGDAIVAFADVLGRLGRTCTSIVGQRDQVIDLWDRLTPRWGRARDVRAVQPLLVASRPAPVPADPGVRLMQPDEIDVLFPAAVAMYTEEVGVSPLDGGRGYRHRVAELVKSGRAYAKVVDGRVVFKADLAVITPHTAQVQGVWVDPQWRGQGIATAGMAAVVDDALRRVAPTVSLYVNDYNVPARRAYQTCGFQQVAELATVLF
;
A
#
# COMPACT_ATOMS: atom_id res chain seq x y z
N MET A 1 -3.40 40.34 -10.75
CA MET A 1 -2.55 39.77 -9.69
C MET A 1 -2.47 38.28 -9.97
N LEU A 2 -1.32 37.75 -10.39
CA LEU A 2 -1.08 36.31 -10.46
C LEU A 2 -1.03 35.81 -9.03
N THR A 3 -2.10 35.16 -8.56
CA THR A 3 -2.12 34.45 -7.28
C THR A 3 -1.03 33.40 -7.34
N LYS A 4 0.02 33.57 -6.52
CA LYS A 4 1.06 32.56 -6.32
C LYS A 4 0.34 31.25 -6.02
N SER A 5 0.55 30.21 -6.83
CA SER A 5 -0.05 28.89 -6.62
C SER A 5 0.18 28.51 -5.16
N ALA A 6 -0.89 28.21 -4.43
CA ALA A 6 -0.80 27.77 -3.04
C ALA A 6 -0.07 26.41 -2.91
N VAL A 7 0.18 25.74 -4.04
CA VAL A 7 0.91 24.46 -4.14
C VAL A 7 2.34 24.71 -4.58
N ARG A 8 3.28 24.12 -3.85
CA ARG A 8 4.72 24.11 -4.18
C ARG A 8 5.30 22.70 -4.06
N GLN A 9 6.35 22.44 -4.83
CA GLN A 9 7.14 21.23 -4.62
C GLN A 9 7.96 21.40 -3.33
N LEU A 10 8.00 20.33 -2.52
CA LEU A 10 8.71 20.28 -1.25
C LEU A 10 10.04 19.55 -1.39
N GLY A 11 10.95 19.81 -0.44
CA GLY A 11 12.26 19.18 -0.35
C GLY A 11 12.63 18.83 1.10
N GLU A 12 13.91 18.59 1.35
CA GLU A 12 14.41 18.21 2.68
C GLU A 12 14.18 19.27 3.77
N ALA A 13 14.10 20.53 3.39
CA ALA A 13 13.85 21.62 4.35
C ALA A 13 12.47 21.48 5.02
N GLU A 14 11.48 20.91 4.32
CA GLU A 14 10.13 20.73 4.83
C GLU A 14 9.90 19.35 5.47
N ARG A 15 10.93 18.51 5.60
CA ARG A 15 10.84 17.16 6.19
C ARG A 15 10.09 17.12 7.54
N PRO A 16 10.38 17.98 8.52
CA PRO A 16 9.68 17.93 9.81
C PRO A 16 8.17 18.15 9.68
N GLU A 17 7.75 19.05 8.79
CA GLU A 17 6.33 19.31 8.54
C GLU A 17 5.65 18.16 7.81
N ILE A 18 6.35 17.55 6.84
CA ILE A 18 5.88 16.37 6.11
C ILE A 18 5.69 15.21 7.08
N GLU A 19 6.69 14.89 7.91
CA GLU A 19 6.62 13.82 8.89
C GLU A 19 5.49 14.05 9.91
N ARG A 20 5.26 15.29 10.35
CA ARG A 20 4.11 15.65 11.19
C ARG A 20 2.78 15.28 10.52
N LEU A 21 2.61 15.58 9.24
CA LEU A 21 1.38 15.23 8.51
C LEU A 21 1.24 13.71 8.32
N LEU A 22 2.33 13.00 8.07
CA LEU A 22 2.31 11.55 7.93
C LEU A 22 1.97 10.82 9.24
N THR A 23 2.31 11.42 10.39
CA THR A 23 2.00 10.83 11.71
C THR A 23 0.56 11.07 12.16
N THR A 24 -0.21 11.96 11.54
CA THR A 24 -1.63 12.16 11.90
C THR A 24 -2.49 10.93 11.63
N ASP A 25 -2.15 10.16 10.59
CA ASP A 25 -2.78 8.87 10.29
C ASP A 25 -1.73 7.91 9.72
N PRO A 26 -0.92 7.27 10.59
CA PRO A 26 0.24 6.50 10.20
C PRO A 26 -0.08 5.23 9.41
N TYR A 27 -1.32 4.75 9.46
CA TYR A 27 -1.75 3.58 8.69
C TYR A 27 -2.13 3.94 7.26
N VAL A 28 -2.83 5.06 7.07
CA VAL A 28 -3.20 5.58 5.75
C VAL A 28 -1.97 6.03 4.97
N THR A 29 -1.01 6.64 5.67
CA THR A 29 0.18 7.26 5.07
C THR A 29 1.39 6.32 4.99
N ALA A 30 1.27 5.08 5.48
CA ALA A 30 2.37 4.13 5.62
C ALA A 30 3.23 3.99 4.34
N GLN A 31 2.60 3.90 3.17
CA GLN A 31 3.31 3.77 1.90
C GLN A 31 4.17 5.01 1.56
N VAL A 32 3.64 6.20 1.82
CA VAL A 32 4.38 7.46 1.60
C VAL A 32 5.53 7.57 2.60
N TRP A 33 5.27 7.23 3.87
CA TRP A 33 6.28 7.21 4.91
C TRP A 33 7.48 6.33 4.54
N GLU A 34 7.24 5.06 4.17
CA GLU A 34 8.33 4.13 3.83
C GLU A 34 9.16 4.65 2.65
N ARG A 35 8.52 5.20 1.62
CA ARG A 35 9.25 5.74 0.46
C ARG A 35 10.16 6.89 0.83
N ILE A 36 9.69 7.82 1.66
CA ILE A 36 10.48 8.95 2.14
C ILE A 36 11.64 8.47 3.03
N ALA A 37 11.36 7.53 3.94
CA ALA A 37 12.38 6.97 4.82
C ALA A 37 13.47 6.22 4.05
N ALA A 38 13.10 5.45 3.02
CA ALA A 38 14.04 4.66 2.23
C ALA A 38 14.90 5.50 1.27
N ARG A 39 14.37 6.59 0.71
CA ARG A 39 15.01 7.31 -0.41
C ARG A 39 15.18 8.81 -0.22
N GLY A 40 14.65 9.37 0.87
CA GLY A 40 14.66 10.81 1.11
C GLY A 40 13.74 11.60 0.20
N LEU A 41 13.87 12.93 0.26
CA LEU A 41 13.07 13.89 -0.50
C LEU A 41 13.83 14.55 -1.67
N GLY A 42 15.10 14.17 -1.87
CA GLY A 42 15.93 14.71 -2.94
C GLY A 42 15.45 14.28 -4.33
N TRP A 43 15.35 15.24 -5.26
CA TRP A 43 14.80 15.03 -6.61
C TRP A 43 15.54 14.00 -7.48
N TRP A 44 16.80 13.71 -7.20
CA TRP A 44 17.62 12.68 -7.88
C TRP A 44 17.65 11.31 -7.17
N ARG A 45 17.11 11.23 -5.95
CA ARG A 45 17.11 9.98 -5.16
C ARG A 45 15.73 9.44 -4.89
N SER A 46 14.66 10.25 -5.09
CA SER A 46 13.29 9.86 -4.80
C SER A 46 12.59 9.27 -6.03
N ASP A 47 11.81 8.22 -5.83
CA ASP A 47 10.91 7.66 -6.86
C ASP A 47 9.71 8.57 -7.16
N GLY A 48 9.67 9.77 -6.59
CA GLY A 48 8.55 10.67 -6.73
C GLY A 48 8.84 12.08 -6.23
N ARG A 49 7.82 12.91 -6.29
CA ARG A 49 7.83 14.30 -5.85
C ARG A 49 6.75 14.51 -4.80
N ILE A 50 6.99 15.41 -3.87
CA ILE A 50 5.98 15.84 -2.91
C ILE A 50 5.58 17.26 -3.25
N TYR A 51 4.28 17.48 -3.36
CA TYR A 51 3.67 18.79 -3.46
C TYR A 51 3.01 19.12 -2.14
N GLY A 52 3.20 20.32 -1.65
CA GLY A 52 2.59 20.83 -0.42
C GLY A 52 1.62 21.95 -0.67
N TYR A 53 0.55 21.99 0.10
CA TYR A 53 -0.40 23.09 0.20
C TYR A 53 -0.33 23.70 1.58
N GLY A 54 -0.43 25.03 1.65
CA GLY A 54 -0.35 25.85 2.86
C GLY A 54 0.82 26.82 2.85
N PRO A 55 0.83 27.81 3.77
CA PRO A 55 1.91 28.78 3.91
C PRO A 55 3.26 28.09 4.21
N GLN A 56 4.36 28.79 3.90
CA GLN A 56 5.68 28.34 4.33
C GLN A 56 5.78 28.35 5.86
N GLY A 57 6.27 27.25 6.45
CA GLY A 57 6.31 27.05 7.89
C GLY A 57 4.99 26.54 8.50
N ARG A 58 3.95 26.38 7.69
CA ARG A 58 2.65 25.82 8.12
C ARG A 58 2.02 24.97 7.02
N LEU A 59 2.61 23.81 6.79
CA LEU A 59 2.11 22.86 5.82
C LEU A 59 0.79 22.25 6.31
N GLU A 60 -0.25 22.35 5.48
CA GLU A 60 -1.61 21.87 5.81
C GLU A 60 -1.91 20.52 5.15
N SER A 61 -1.41 20.31 3.93
CA SER A 61 -1.66 19.11 3.15
C SER A 61 -0.46 18.79 2.27
N ILE A 62 -0.29 17.52 1.92
CA ILE A 62 0.70 17.09 0.92
C ILE A 62 0.06 16.15 -0.11
N CYS A 63 0.72 16.05 -1.25
CA CYS A 63 0.39 15.07 -2.27
C CYS A 63 1.70 14.45 -2.79
N TRP A 64 1.87 13.14 -2.56
CA TRP A 64 2.96 12.37 -3.13
C TRP A 64 2.63 12.00 -4.58
N LEU A 65 3.53 12.28 -5.51
CA LEU A 65 3.45 11.87 -6.91
C LEU A 65 4.68 11.04 -7.29
N GLY A 66 4.48 9.74 -7.41
CA GLY A 66 5.46 8.77 -7.89
C GLY A 66 4.79 7.75 -8.81
N THR A 67 5.12 6.47 -8.67
CA THR A 67 4.38 5.38 -9.33
C THR A 67 2.89 5.38 -8.92
N GLN A 68 2.63 5.82 -7.70
CA GLN A 68 1.28 6.09 -7.17
C GLN A 68 1.17 7.57 -6.82
N LEU A 69 -0.03 8.11 -6.95
CA LEU A 69 -0.42 9.41 -6.42
C LEU A 69 -1.13 9.21 -5.08
N THR A 70 -0.69 9.91 -4.03
CA THR A 70 -1.30 9.78 -2.70
C THR A 70 -1.52 11.17 -2.08
N PRO A 71 -2.77 11.64 -1.98
CA PRO A 71 -3.12 12.82 -1.19
C PRO A 71 -3.07 12.48 0.30
N VAL A 72 -2.58 13.40 1.12
CA VAL A 72 -2.48 13.27 2.58
C VAL A 72 -2.98 14.54 3.24
N ALA A 73 -3.91 14.40 4.18
CA ALA A 73 -4.58 15.50 4.88
C ALA A 73 -5.19 16.54 3.91
N ALA A 74 -5.52 16.13 2.69
CA ALA A 74 -5.94 17.03 1.61
C ALA A 74 -7.47 17.13 1.56
N THR A 75 -8.01 18.30 1.87
CA THR A 75 -9.44 18.57 1.85
C THR A 75 -9.72 19.93 1.20
N GLY A 76 -10.94 20.12 0.71
CA GLY A 76 -11.41 21.41 0.21
C GLY A 76 -10.46 22.08 -0.78
N ASP A 77 -9.95 23.26 -0.44
CA ASP A 77 -9.09 24.08 -1.30
C ASP A 77 -7.78 23.39 -1.67
N ALA A 78 -7.24 22.55 -0.79
CA ALA A 78 -6.03 21.77 -1.08
C ALA A 78 -6.24 20.77 -2.23
N ILE A 79 -7.36 20.05 -2.24
CA ILE A 79 -7.72 19.13 -3.33
C ILE A 79 -7.87 19.89 -4.65
N VAL A 80 -8.55 21.04 -4.63
CA VAL A 80 -8.70 21.88 -5.84
C VAL A 80 -7.33 22.31 -6.36
N ALA A 81 -6.47 22.80 -5.47
CA ALA A 81 -5.15 23.30 -5.83
C ALA A 81 -4.23 22.14 -6.36
N PHE A 82 -4.27 20.95 -5.74
CA PHE A 82 -3.56 19.77 -6.24
C PHE A 82 -4.09 19.33 -7.59
N ALA A 83 -5.42 19.25 -7.78
CA ALA A 83 -6.02 18.88 -9.05
C ALA A 83 -5.61 19.82 -10.19
N ASP A 84 -5.51 21.12 -9.91
CA ASP A 84 -5.05 22.10 -10.89
C ASP A 84 -3.60 21.91 -11.31
N VAL A 85 -2.69 21.66 -10.36
CA VAL A 85 -1.27 21.44 -10.65
C VAL A 85 -1.09 20.10 -11.37
N LEU A 86 -1.65 19.02 -10.83
CA LEU A 86 -1.52 17.67 -11.35
C LEU A 86 -2.18 17.51 -12.72
N GLY A 87 -3.32 18.18 -12.92
CA GLY A 87 -4.00 18.18 -14.21
C GLY A 87 -3.18 18.81 -15.34
N ARG A 88 -2.34 19.84 -15.03
CA ARG A 88 -1.41 20.44 -15.99
C ARG A 88 -0.16 19.59 -16.22
N LEU A 89 0.32 18.87 -15.21
CA LEU A 89 1.47 17.96 -15.35
C LEU A 89 1.15 16.72 -16.18
N GLY A 90 -0.12 16.37 -16.30
CA GLY A 90 -0.55 15.12 -16.92
C GLY A 90 -0.35 13.91 -16.01
N ARG A 91 -0.90 12.78 -16.45
CA ARG A 91 -0.85 11.52 -15.69
C ARG A 91 0.50 10.81 -15.91
N THR A 92 1.25 10.65 -14.83
CA THR A 92 2.53 9.91 -14.80
C THR A 92 2.51 8.72 -13.85
N CYS A 93 1.43 8.58 -13.05
CA CYS A 93 1.26 7.49 -12.10
C CYS A 93 0.36 6.37 -12.67
N THR A 94 0.47 5.18 -12.09
CA THR A 94 -0.34 4.00 -12.43
C THR A 94 -1.61 3.88 -11.59
N SER A 95 -1.67 4.64 -10.48
CA SER A 95 -2.83 4.65 -9.58
C SER A 95 -2.89 5.89 -8.70
N ILE A 96 -4.08 6.17 -8.16
CA ILE A 96 -4.27 7.06 -7.02
C ILE A 96 -4.69 6.18 -5.85
N VAL A 97 -4.03 6.29 -4.69
CA VAL A 97 -4.32 5.50 -3.49
C VAL A 97 -4.24 6.40 -2.27
N GLY A 98 -5.15 6.24 -1.33
CA GLY A 98 -5.14 6.99 -0.08
C GLY A 98 -6.50 6.96 0.61
N GLN A 99 -6.71 7.88 1.54
CA GLN A 99 -7.98 8.02 2.23
C GLN A 99 -9.11 8.23 1.22
N ARG A 100 -10.20 7.49 1.39
CA ARG A 100 -11.29 7.37 0.43
C ARG A 100 -11.78 8.72 -0.10
N ASP A 101 -12.21 9.61 0.79
CA ASP A 101 -12.82 10.87 0.38
C ASP A 101 -11.85 11.78 -0.35
N GLN A 102 -10.57 11.79 0.06
CA GLN A 102 -9.51 12.57 -0.60
C GLN A 102 -9.21 12.03 -2.00
N VAL A 103 -9.17 10.70 -2.15
CA VAL A 103 -8.90 10.04 -3.44
C VAL A 103 -10.04 10.29 -4.42
N ILE A 104 -11.29 10.12 -3.97
CA ILE A 104 -12.47 10.26 -4.84
C ILE A 104 -12.63 11.72 -5.28
N ASP A 105 -12.57 12.70 -4.34
CA ASP A 105 -12.69 14.12 -4.71
C ASP A 105 -11.55 14.55 -5.66
N LEU A 106 -10.31 14.12 -5.40
CA LEU A 106 -9.19 14.42 -6.29
C LEU A 106 -9.37 13.79 -7.68
N TRP A 107 -9.83 12.53 -7.73
CA TRP A 107 -10.07 11.82 -8.98
C TRP A 107 -11.18 12.47 -9.81
N ASP A 108 -12.30 12.84 -9.20
CA ASP A 108 -13.42 13.49 -9.90
C ASP A 108 -12.96 14.77 -10.61
N ARG A 109 -12.03 15.52 -9.99
CA ARG A 109 -11.45 16.74 -10.57
C ARG A 109 -10.38 16.47 -11.63
N LEU A 110 -9.68 15.34 -11.55
CA LEU A 110 -8.64 14.97 -12.53
C LEU A 110 -9.21 14.28 -13.76
N THR A 111 -10.34 13.58 -13.64
CA THR A 111 -10.99 12.83 -14.72
C THR A 111 -11.12 13.60 -16.04
N PRO A 112 -11.53 14.88 -16.05
CA PRO A 112 -11.67 15.63 -17.31
C PRO A 112 -10.36 15.81 -18.09
N ARG A 113 -9.22 15.76 -17.38
CA ARG A 113 -7.88 15.95 -17.97
C ARG A 113 -7.10 14.64 -18.14
N TRP A 114 -7.35 13.66 -17.28
CA TRP A 114 -6.61 12.39 -17.27
C TRP A 114 -7.31 11.24 -18.00
N GLY A 115 -8.58 11.44 -18.34
CA GLY A 115 -9.40 10.44 -19.01
C GLY A 115 -9.97 9.40 -18.02
N ARG A 116 -10.39 8.26 -18.55
CA ARG A 116 -11.05 7.22 -17.75
C ARG A 116 -10.04 6.38 -16.98
N ALA A 117 -10.42 5.98 -15.77
CA ALA A 117 -9.74 4.93 -15.03
C ALA A 117 -10.08 3.56 -15.63
N ARG A 118 -9.17 2.62 -15.49
CA ARG A 118 -9.40 1.20 -15.78
C ARG A 118 -10.32 0.57 -14.73
N ASP A 119 -10.10 0.91 -13.46
CA ASP A 119 -10.88 0.41 -12.32
C ASP A 119 -10.91 1.45 -11.20
N VAL A 120 -12.04 1.54 -10.49
CA VAL A 120 -12.22 2.40 -9.31
C VAL A 120 -12.71 1.56 -8.15
N ARG A 121 -11.82 1.29 -7.20
CA ARG A 121 -12.11 0.61 -5.94
C ARG A 121 -12.46 1.66 -4.90
N ALA A 122 -13.73 2.04 -4.88
CA ALA A 122 -14.20 3.20 -4.11
C ALA A 122 -14.18 2.97 -2.59
N VAL A 123 -14.26 1.72 -2.15
CA VAL A 123 -14.29 1.36 -0.71
C VAL A 123 -13.33 0.21 -0.45
N GLN A 124 -12.29 0.50 0.31
CA GLN A 124 -11.30 -0.47 0.77
C GLN A 124 -11.09 -0.27 2.28
N PRO A 125 -11.75 -1.07 3.13
CA PRO A 125 -11.49 -1.07 4.57
C PRO A 125 -10.00 -1.21 4.88
N LEU A 126 -9.46 -0.27 5.65
CA LEU A 126 -8.12 -0.34 6.24
C LEU A 126 -8.24 -0.96 7.63
N LEU A 127 -7.59 -2.08 7.81
CA LEU A 127 -7.70 -2.92 9.00
C LEU A 127 -6.36 -2.96 9.74
N VAL A 128 -6.41 -2.99 11.07
CA VAL A 128 -5.22 -3.02 11.94
C VAL A 128 -5.37 -4.10 13.02
N ALA A 129 -4.31 -4.85 13.25
CA ALA A 129 -4.14 -5.74 14.40
C ALA A 129 -2.97 -5.23 15.25
N SER A 130 -3.18 -5.10 16.58
CA SER A 130 -2.19 -4.66 17.58
C SER A 130 -1.89 -5.71 18.65
N ARG A 131 -2.45 -6.89 18.49
CA ARG A 131 -2.28 -8.05 19.40
C ARG A 131 -2.13 -9.32 18.58
N PRO A 132 -1.50 -10.37 19.14
CA PRO A 132 -1.47 -11.69 18.53
C PRO A 132 -2.88 -12.17 18.12
N ALA A 133 -2.93 -12.95 17.05
CA ALA A 133 -4.19 -13.46 16.54
C ALA A 133 -4.89 -14.34 17.59
N PRO A 134 -6.22 -14.22 17.77
CA PRO A 134 -6.96 -15.03 18.74
C PRO A 134 -7.21 -16.48 18.27
N VAL A 135 -6.63 -16.87 17.14
CA VAL A 135 -6.76 -18.19 16.53
C VAL A 135 -5.38 -18.82 16.33
N PRO A 136 -5.28 -20.17 16.28
CA PRO A 136 -4.01 -20.84 16.10
C PRO A 136 -3.31 -20.44 14.80
N ALA A 137 -2.03 -20.09 14.92
CA ALA A 137 -1.16 -19.85 13.77
C ALA A 137 -0.80 -21.17 13.05
N ASP A 138 -0.69 -21.13 11.74
CA ASP A 138 -0.20 -22.27 10.97
C ASP A 138 1.33 -22.39 11.09
N PRO A 139 1.87 -23.46 11.72
CA PRO A 139 3.29 -23.63 11.93
C PRO A 139 4.09 -23.87 10.62
N GLY A 140 3.40 -24.19 9.53
CA GLY A 140 4.02 -24.36 8.20
C GLY A 140 4.25 -23.02 7.47
N VAL A 141 3.72 -21.91 7.97
CA VAL A 141 3.97 -20.58 7.40
C VAL A 141 5.28 -20.03 7.93
N ARG A 142 6.20 -19.70 7.03
CA ARG A 142 7.53 -19.19 7.37
C ARG A 142 8.02 -18.16 6.36
N LEU A 143 9.10 -17.49 6.70
CA LEU A 143 9.83 -16.64 5.76
C LEU A 143 10.46 -17.49 4.66
N MET A 144 10.33 -17.01 3.43
CA MET A 144 10.98 -17.62 2.26
C MET A 144 12.46 -17.25 2.23
N GLN A 145 13.28 -18.20 1.75
CA GLN A 145 14.72 -18.03 1.61
C GLN A 145 15.08 -17.63 0.17
N PRO A 146 16.25 -17.01 -0.06
CA PRO A 146 16.66 -16.53 -1.39
C PRO A 146 16.73 -17.62 -2.47
N ASP A 147 17.04 -18.86 -2.10
CA ASP A 147 17.07 -20.02 -2.99
C ASP A 147 15.69 -20.60 -3.33
N GLU A 148 14.64 -20.12 -2.65
CA GLU A 148 13.25 -20.54 -2.86
C GLU A 148 12.45 -19.58 -3.76
N ILE A 149 13.07 -18.56 -4.35
CA ILE A 149 12.38 -17.58 -5.21
C ILE A 149 11.64 -18.28 -6.36
N ASP A 150 12.20 -19.33 -6.93
CA ASP A 150 11.58 -20.08 -8.04
C ASP A 150 10.32 -20.82 -7.61
N VAL A 151 10.23 -21.23 -6.35
CA VAL A 151 9.02 -21.84 -5.76
C VAL A 151 7.97 -20.77 -5.46
N LEU A 152 8.38 -19.59 -4.98
CA LEU A 152 7.46 -18.50 -4.62
C LEU A 152 6.90 -17.78 -5.84
N PHE A 153 7.71 -17.57 -6.87
CA PHE A 153 7.41 -16.67 -7.97
C PHE A 153 6.11 -17.01 -8.74
N PRO A 154 5.80 -18.30 -9.05
CA PRO A 154 4.52 -18.64 -9.67
C PRO A 154 3.30 -18.19 -8.86
N ALA A 155 3.32 -18.38 -7.54
CA ALA A 155 2.25 -17.92 -6.65
C ALA A 155 2.13 -16.38 -6.60
N ALA A 156 3.27 -15.68 -6.63
CA ALA A 156 3.28 -14.22 -6.69
C ALA A 156 2.67 -13.70 -8.01
N VAL A 157 2.97 -14.35 -9.14
CA VAL A 157 2.37 -14.04 -10.45
C VAL A 157 0.87 -14.29 -10.44
N ALA A 158 0.44 -15.47 -9.93
CA ALA A 158 -0.98 -15.81 -9.84
C ALA A 158 -1.76 -14.78 -8.99
N MET A 159 -1.24 -14.47 -7.81
CA MET A 159 -1.80 -13.46 -6.91
C MET A 159 -1.96 -12.11 -7.62
N TYR A 160 -0.89 -11.61 -8.25
CA TYR A 160 -0.93 -10.32 -8.92
C TYR A 160 -1.94 -10.30 -10.07
N THR A 161 -1.97 -11.36 -10.88
CA THR A 161 -2.89 -11.49 -12.01
C THR A 161 -4.35 -11.51 -11.55
N GLU A 162 -4.64 -12.25 -10.48
CA GLU A 162 -5.99 -12.27 -9.89
C GLU A 162 -6.40 -10.91 -9.32
N GLU A 163 -5.49 -10.20 -8.65
CA GLU A 163 -5.81 -8.95 -7.98
C GLU A 163 -5.88 -7.76 -8.95
N VAL A 164 -4.97 -7.71 -9.90
CA VAL A 164 -4.80 -6.55 -10.79
C VAL A 164 -5.47 -6.74 -12.15
N GLY A 165 -5.74 -8.00 -12.54
CA GLY A 165 -6.41 -8.34 -13.80
C GLY A 165 -5.49 -8.31 -15.03
N VAL A 166 -4.17 -8.10 -14.83
CA VAL A 166 -3.15 -8.14 -15.90
C VAL A 166 -1.94 -8.91 -15.42
N SER A 167 -1.21 -9.53 -16.35
CA SER A 167 0.01 -10.26 -16.01
C SER A 167 1.14 -9.30 -15.62
N PRO A 168 1.84 -9.54 -14.49
CA PRO A 168 3.02 -8.74 -14.14
C PRO A 168 4.23 -9.04 -15.03
N LEU A 169 4.15 -10.07 -15.88
CA LEU A 169 5.24 -10.48 -16.76
C LEU A 169 5.31 -9.62 -18.03
N ASP A 170 4.21 -8.96 -18.38
CA ASP A 170 4.13 -8.08 -19.56
C ASP A 170 5.04 -6.84 -19.41
N GLY A 171 5.38 -6.46 -18.16
CA GLY A 171 6.34 -5.40 -17.82
C GLY A 171 7.81 -5.83 -17.74
N GLY A 172 8.15 -7.06 -18.15
CA GLY A 172 9.53 -7.57 -18.13
C GLY A 172 9.96 -8.13 -16.76
N ARG A 173 11.27 -7.99 -16.44
CA ARG A 173 11.87 -8.61 -15.24
C ARG A 173 11.63 -7.87 -13.92
N GLY A 174 11.02 -6.71 -13.92
CA GLY A 174 10.87 -5.85 -12.76
C GLY A 174 10.09 -6.51 -11.61
N TYR A 175 9.05 -7.27 -11.93
CA TYR A 175 8.25 -7.94 -10.91
C TYR A 175 9.02 -9.06 -10.18
N ARG A 176 9.82 -9.87 -10.91
CA ARG A 176 10.68 -10.88 -10.29
C ARG A 176 11.72 -10.24 -9.36
N HIS A 177 12.29 -9.11 -9.75
CA HIS A 177 13.21 -8.36 -8.90
C HIS A 177 12.51 -7.89 -7.62
N ARG A 178 11.29 -7.37 -7.73
CA ARG A 178 10.49 -6.96 -6.56
C ARG A 178 10.22 -8.13 -5.60
N VAL A 179 9.85 -9.31 -6.10
CA VAL A 179 9.65 -10.51 -5.29
C VAL A 179 10.97 -10.92 -4.60
N ALA A 180 12.08 -10.91 -5.34
CA ALA A 180 13.40 -11.23 -4.79
C ALA A 180 13.82 -10.27 -3.67
N GLU A 181 13.54 -8.97 -3.80
CA GLU A 181 13.81 -7.97 -2.76
C GLU A 181 12.99 -8.22 -1.48
N LEU A 182 11.71 -8.61 -1.61
CA LEU A 182 10.89 -8.98 -0.46
C LEU A 182 11.41 -10.22 0.26
N VAL A 183 11.83 -11.24 -0.47
CA VAL A 183 12.44 -12.44 0.10
C VAL A 183 13.76 -12.09 0.80
N LYS A 184 14.66 -11.38 0.11
CA LYS A 184 15.97 -11.00 0.62
C LYS A 184 15.89 -10.14 1.89
N SER A 185 14.86 -9.30 1.98
CA SER A 185 14.63 -8.44 3.15
C SER A 185 13.86 -9.12 4.28
N GLY A 186 13.55 -10.43 4.18
CA GLY A 186 12.82 -11.17 5.21
C GLY A 186 11.36 -10.70 5.38
N ARG A 187 10.70 -10.34 4.27
CA ARG A 187 9.35 -9.79 4.23
C ARG A 187 8.34 -10.69 3.52
N ALA A 188 8.77 -11.76 2.85
CA ALA A 188 7.90 -12.68 2.13
C ALA A 188 7.65 -13.95 2.95
N TYR A 189 6.40 -14.24 3.26
CA TYR A 189 5.95 -15.44 3.95
C TYR A 189 5.26 -16.38 2.98
N ALA A 190 5.45 -17.67 3.17
CA ALA A 190 4.67 -18.69 2.49
C ALA A 190 4.54 -19.98 3.30
N LYS A 191 3.51 -20.75 2.97
CA LYS A 191 3.40 -22.18 3.26
C LYS A 191 3.62 -22.95 1.97
N VAL A 192 4.56 -23.88 2.01
CA VAL A 192 4.89 -24.77 0.88
C VAL A 192 4.47 -26.20 1.22
N VAL A 193 3.74 -26.84 0.33
CA VAL A 193 3.33 -28.24 0.41
C VAL A 193 3.72 -28.91 -0.91
N ASP A 194 4.46 -30.00 -0.85
CA ASP A 194 4.91 -30.75 -2.04
C ASP A 194 5.57 -29.88 -3.12
N GLY A 195 6.42 -28.94 -2.67
CA GLY A 195 7.15 -28.02 -3.56
C GLY A 195 6.29 -26.89 -4.16
N ARG A 196 5.03 -26.71 -3.73
CA ARG A 196 4.10 -25.69 -4.22
C ARG A 196 3.68 -24.75 -3.09
N VAL A 197 3.59 -23.47 -3.38
CA VAL A 197 3.06 -22.47 -2.43
C VAL A 197 1.55 -22.60 -2.36
N VAL A 198 1.02 -22.87 -1.17
CA VAL A 198 -0.43 -22.95 -0.91
C VAL A 198 -0.97 -21.69 -0.24
N PHE A 199 -0.11 -20.95 0.46
CA PHE A 199 -0.40 -19.64 1.05
C PHE A 199 0.81 -18.73 0.90
N LYS A 200 0.58 -17.45 0.63
CA LYS A 200 1.61 -16.41 0.73
C LYS A 200 1.05 -15.10 1.25
N ALA A 201 1.93 -14.30 1.85
CA ALA A 201 1.68 -12.92 2.23
C ALA A 201 3.01 -12.17 2.32
N ASP A 202 3.00 -10.87 2.03
CA ASP A 202 4.20 -10.05 2.05
C ASP A 202 4.03 -8.86 3.00
N LEU A 203 5.05 -8.53 3.82
CA LEU A 203 5.14 -7.23 4.49
C LEU A 203 5.66 -6.21 3.48
N ALA A 204 4.75 -5.67 2.69
CA ALA A 204 5.10 -4.81 1.55
C ALA A 204 5.60 -3.44 1.98
N VAL A 205 5.15 -2.95 3.14
CA VAL A 205 5.50 -1.65 3.73
C VAL A 205 5.85 -1.84 5.19
N ILE A 206 6.95 -1.26 5.65
CA ILE A 206 7.35 -1.25 7.06
C ILE A 206 7.67 0.19 7.48
N THR A 207 7.01 0.61 8.55
CA THR A 207 7.23 1.92 9.19
C THR A 207 7.45 1.72 10.69
N PRO A 208 7.86 2.75 11.45
CA PRO A 208 7.91 2.67 12.91
C PRO A 208 6.57 2.34 13.57
N HIS A 209 5.46 2.54 12.85
CA HIS A 209 4.09 2.40 13.38
C HIS A 209 3.41 1.10 12.98
N THR A 210 3.73 0.55 11.80
CA THR A 210 3.03 -0.62 11.26
C THR A 210 3.85 -1.38 10.23
N ALA A 211 3.62 -2.70 10.19
CA ALA A 211 3.96 -3.55 9.04
C ALA A 211 2.68 -3.77 8.20
N GLN A 212 2.65 -3.24 6.97
CA GLN A 212 1.48 -3.39 6.11
C GLN A 212 1.60 -4.62 5.23
N VAL A 213 0.64 -5.54 5.39
CA VAL A 213 0.55 -6.78 4.61
C VAL A 213 -0.10 -6.50 3.26
N GLN A 214 0.47 -7.04 2.22
CA GLN A 214 -0.10 -7.05 0.87
C GLN A 214 0.11 -8.42 0.22
N GLY A 215 -0.54 -8.66 -0.91
CA GLY A 215 -0.35 -9.86 -1.70
C GLY A 215 -0.69 -11.15 -0.96
N VAL A 216 -1.72 -11.14 -0.12
CA VAL A 216 -2.24 -12.35 0.53
C VAL A 216 -2.93 -13.21 -0.51
N TRP A 217 -2.50 -14.45 -0.63
CA TRP A 217 -3.04 -15.37 -1.62
C TRP A 217 -3.06 -16.79 -1.08
N VAL A 218 -4.10 -17.52 -1.45
CA VAL A 218 -4.24 -18.97 -1.21
C VAL A 218 -4.47 -19.64 -2.56
N ASP A 219 -3.74 -20.73 -2.81
CA ASP A 219 -3.94 -21.55 -4.01
C ASP A 219 -5.42 -21.93 -4.14
N PRO A 220 -6.05 -21.71 -5.31
CA PRO A 220 -7.48 -21.98 -5.52
C PRO A 220 -7.93 -23.37 -5.06
N GLN A 221 -7.09 -24.40 -5.21
CA GLN A 221 -7.39 -25.77 -4.79
C GLN A 221 -7.47 -25.93 -3.26
N TRP A 222 -6.91 -24.97 -2.50
CA TRP A 222 -6.81 -25.01 -1.05
C TRP A 222 -7.72 -23.98 -0.36
N ARG A 223 -8.55 -23.26 -1.11
CA ARG A 223 -9.49 -22.27 -0.56
C ARG A 223 -10.63 -22.95 0.22
N GLY A 224 -11.25 -22.19 1.11
CA GLY A 224 -12.35 -22.69 1.95
C GLY A 224 -11.94 -23.60 3.12
N GLN A 225 -10.65 -23.86 3.32
CA GLN A 225 -10.11 -24.75 4.35
C GLN A 225 -9.50 -24.02 5.56
N GLY A 226 -9.74 -22.72 5.72
CA GLY A 226 -9.20 -21.92 6.82
C GLY A 226 -7.73 -21.51 6.69
N ILE A 227 -7.05 -21.88 5.58
CA ILE A 227 -5.62 -21.61 5.38
C ILE A 227 -5.27 -20.13 5.42
N ALA A 228 -6.11 -19.26 4.84
CA ALA A 228 -5.90 -17.81 4.92
C ALA A 228 -5.89 -17.30 6.37
N THR A 229 -6.82 -17.80 7.19
CA THR A 229 -6.95 -17.40 8.60
C THR A 229 -5.73 -17.86 9.41
N ALA A 230 -5.40 -19.15 9.36
CA ALA A 230 -4.26 -19.68 10.10
C ALA A 230 -2.91 -19.13 9.60
N GLY A 231 -2.80 -18.91 8.28
CA GLY A 231 -1.61 -18.32 7.67
C GLY A 231 -1.43 -16.83 8.06
N MET A 232 -2.51 -16.05 8.05
CA MET A 232 -2.46 -14.65 8.50
C MET A 232 -2.19 -14.55 10.00
N ALA A 233 -2.68 -15.48 10.83
CA ALA A 233 -2.34 -15.54 12.24
C ALA A 233 -0.82 -15.69 12.43
N ALA A 234 -0.17 -16.57 11.68
CA ALA A 234 1.28 -16.75 11.74
C ALA A 234 2.03 -15.46 11.32
N VAL A 235 1.58 -14.79 10.26
CA VAL A 235 2.18 -13.55 9.79
C VAL A 235 2.01 -12.43 10.83
N VAL A 236 0.83 -12.28 11.43
CA VAL A 236 0.55 -11.27 12.46
C VAL A 236 1.43 -11.49 13.67
N ASP A 237 1.48 -12.72 14.19
CA ASP A 237 2.26 -13.04 15.40
C ASP A 237 3.76 -12.79 15.21
N ASP A 238 4.28 -13.17 14.04
CA ASP A 238 5.70 -12.94 13.73
C ASP A 238 6.00 -11.45 13.50
N ALA A 239 5.16 -10.74 12.75
CA ALA A 239 5.35 -9.33 12.47
C ALA A 239 5.26 -8.45 13.72
N LEU A 240 4.31 -8.71 14.64
CA LEU A 240 4.20 -8.02 15.92
C LEU A 240 5.40 -8.27 16.84
N ARG A 241 5.96 -9.47 16.80
CA ARG A 241 7.14 -9.83 17.62
C ARG A 241 8.42 -9.21 17.08
N ARG A 242 8.60 -9.14 15.76
CA ARG A 242 9.90 -8.84 15.11
C ARG A 242 9.97 -7.50 14.41
N VAL A 243 8.87 -6.96 13.92
CA VAL A 243 8.91 -5.95 12.87
C VAL A 243 8.32 -4.62 13.30
N ALA A 244 7.08 -4.60 13.79
CA ALA A 244 6.38 -3.35 14.11
C ALA A 244 5.33 -3.56 15.21
N PRO A 245 4.95 -2.49 15.94
CA PRO A 245 3.97 -2.59 17.03
C PRO A 245 2.56 -2.93 16.55
N THR A 246 2.27 -2.78 15.27
CA THR A 246 0.98 -3.15 14.68
C THR A 246 1.17 -3.77 13.30
N VAL A 247 0.17 -4.53 12.86
CA VAL A 247 0.06 -5.04 11.48
C VAL A 247 -1.16 -4.43 10.84
N SER A 248 -1.01 -3.87 9.64
CA SER A 248 -2.11 -3.28 8.89
C SER A 248 -2.28 -3.94 7.53
N LEU A 249 -3.46 -3.82 6.96
CA LEU A 249 -3.75 -4.17 5.57
C LEU A 249 -4.99 -3.42 5.11
N TYR A 250 -5.20 -3.32 3.81
CA TYR A 250 -6.48 -2.90 3.25
C TYR A 250 -6.99 -3.94 2.24
N VAL A 251 -8.27 -4.02 2.10
CA VAL A 251 -8.95 -5.07 1.33
C VAL A 251 -10.16 -4.48 0.61
N ASN A 252 -10.46 -4.98 -0.59
CA ASN A 252 -11.67 -4.57 -1.30
C ASN A 252 -12.91 -4.97 -0.49
N ASP A 253 -13.90 -4.08 -0.38
CA ASP A 253 -15.13 -4.30 0.39
C ASP A 253 -15.92 -5.53 -0.08
N TYR A 254 -15.89 -5.82 -1.38
CA TYR A 254 -16.53 -6.98 -1.98
C TYR A 254 -15.79 -8.31 -1.72
N ASN A 255 -14.54 -8.29 -1.22
CA ASN A 255 -13.80 -9.51 -0.88
C ASN A 255 -14.21 -10.04 0.50
N VAL A 256 -15.46 -10.49 0.59
CA VAL A 256 -16.04 -10.99 1.84
C VAL A 256 -15.26 -12.14 2.47
N PRO A 257 -14.74 -13.14 1.73
CA PRO A 257 -13.92 -14.20 2.34
C PRO A 257 -12.66 -13.67 3.03
N ALA A 258 -11.91 -12.77 2.40
CA ALA A 258 -10.70 -12.18 2.96
C ALA A 258 -11.03 -11.33 4.21
N ARG A 259 -12.07 -10.49 4.14
CA ARG A 259 -12.52 -9.68 5.28
C ARG A 259 -12.85 -10.53 6.50
N ARG A 260 -13.57 -11.65 6.31
CA ARG A 260 -13.89 -12.61 7.40
C ARG A 260 -12.62 -13.23 8.00
N ALA A 261 -11.68 -13.66 7.16
CA ALA A 261 -10.42 -14.21 7.62
C ALA A 261 -9.64 -13.20 8.48
N TYR A 262 -9.54 -11.93 8.04
CA TYR A 262 -8.86 -10.88 8.79
C TYR A 262 -9.55 -10.53 10.10
N GLN A 263 -10.88 -10.41 10.12
CA GLN A 263 -11.66 -10.21 11.35
C GLN A 263 -11.42 -11.35 12.37
N THR A 264 -11.39 -12.60 11.89
CA THR A 264 -11.09 -13.77 12.72
C THR A 264 -9.67 -13.73 13.29
N CYS A 265 -8.71 -13.13 12.55
CA CYS A 265 -7.35 -12.88 13.04
C CYS A 265 -7.24 -11.66 13.99
N GLY A 266 -8.34 -11.02 14.35
CA GLY A 266 -8.36 -9.91 15.30
C GLY A 266 -8.11 -8.52 14.70
N PHE A 267 -8.11 -8.39 13.37
CA PHE A 267 -8.05 -7.09 12.70
C PHE A 267 -9.32 -6.28 12.93
N GLN A 268 -9.17 -4.99 13.18
CA GLN A 268 -10.25 -4.02 13.34
C GLN A 268 -10.15 -2.92 12.27
N GLN A 269 -11.28 -2.49 11.75
CA GLN A 269 -11.32 -1.39 10.78
C GLN A 269 -11.03 -0.06 11.49
N VAL A 270 -10.08 0.70 10.94
CA VAL A 270 -9.67 2.02 11.46
C VAL A 270 -9.95 3.16 10.48
N ALA A 271 -10.00 2.87 9.17
CA ALA A 271 -10.27 3.87 8.14
C ALA A 271 -10.84 3.20 6.88
N GLU A 272 -11.10 4.00 5.85
CA GLU A 272 -11.42 3.54 4.51
C GLU A 272 -10.46 4.18 3.50
N LEU A 273 -9.90 3.37 2.64
CA LEU A 273 -9.12 3.79 1.50
C LEU A 273 -9.94 3.70 0.21
N ALA A 274 -9.43 4.33 -0.84
CA ALA A 274 -9.86 4.07 -2.21
C ALA A 274 -8.64 3.95 -3.12
N THR A 275 -8.82 3.24 -4.24
CA THR A 275 -7.82 3.10 -5.29
C THR A 275 -8.44 3.37 -6.64
N VAL A 276 -7.82 4.25 -7.42
CA VAL A 276 -8.12 4.44 -8.84
C VAL A 276 -6.97 3.85 -9.65
N LEU A 277 -7.23 2.90 -10.53
CA LEU A 277 -6.24 2.21 -11.36
C LEU A 277 -6.32 2.68 -12.81
N PHE A 278 -5.16 2.83 -13.45
CA PHE A 278 -5.03 3.29 -14.84
C PHE A 278 -4.51 2.20 -15.78
#